data_acb85a74d68584cea1b7c1b456e475b7
#
_entry.id   acb85a74d68584cea1b7c1b456e475b7
#
_cell.length_a   1.000
_cell.length_b   1.000
_cell.length_c   1.000
_cell.angle_alpha   90.00
_cell.angle_beta   90.00
_cell.angle_gamma   90.00
#
_symmetry.space_group_name_H-M   'P 1'
#
loop_
_entity.id
_entity.type
_entity.pdbx_description
1 polymer ?
#
loop_
_entity_poly.entity_id
_entity_poly.type
_entity_poly.pdbx_seq_one_letter_code
_entity_poly.pdbx_strand_id
1 'polypeptide(L)'
;WTGEKYTSKFEGFWIPPEYRARREEKDTDAEWAKKLEDEKRYQIEKRSLRWSEFKFYSPADRMLEHVQSKVFPFLKDLNGAESNFTHHMKNAVFIIPKPALLVEAVKTIDDIFDVMEKDSQEKGQAFQDIQGDVYEFLLSEIATAGKNGQFRTPRHIIKLMADLVQPQLGHRIADPACGTGGFLLGAYQYIVTQL
;
A
#
# COMPACT_ATOMS: atom_id res chain seq x y z
N TRP A 1 -3.11 0.68 -10.63
CA TRP A 1 -4.42 0.43 -10.01
C TRP A 1 -5.45 0.44 -11.12
N THR A 2 -5.99 -0.73 -11.49
CA THR A 2 -6.87 -0.87 -12.66
C THR A 2 -8.36 -0.85 -12.30
N GLY A 3 -8.73 -0.52 -11.05
CA GLY A 3 -10.14 -0.53 -10.63
C GLY A 3 -10.79 -1.92 -10.56
N GLU A 4 -10.03 -2.98 -10.82
CA GLU A 4 -10.49 -4.34 -10.64
C GLU A 4 -10.68 -4.64 -9.17
N LYS A 5 -11.79 -5.26 -8.81
CA LYS A 5 -12.12 -5.63 -7.43
C LYS A 5 -10.93 -6.36 -6.81
N TYR A 6 -10.45 -5.82 -5.71
CA TYR A 6 -9.50 -6.54 -4.87
C TYR A 6 -10.17 -7.83 -4.41
N THR A 7 -9.69 -8.95 -4.88
CA THR A 7 -10.11 -10.26 -4.41
C THR A 7 -9.00 -10.82 -3.55
N SER A 8 -9.34 -11.54 -2.48
CA SER A 8 -8.40 -12.30 -1.64
C SER A 8 -7.52 -13.26 -2.44
N LYS A 9 -7.95 -13.56 -3.65
CA LYS A 9 -7.25 -14.36 -4.66
C LYS A 9 -6.44 -13.48 -5.62
N PHE A 10 -6.06 -12.27 -5.24
CA PHE A 10 -5.17 -11.48 -6.06
C PHE A 10 -3.82 -12.21 -6.17
N GLU A 11 -3.74 -13.09 -7.13
CA GLU A 11 -2.50 -13.75 -7.53
C GLU A 11 -1.57 -12.78 -8.27
N GLY A 12 -2.08 -11.58 -8.55
CA GLY A 12 -1.36 -10.54 -9.26
C GLY A 12 -0.23 -9.98 -8.41
N PHE A 13 0.93 -9.97 -9.01
CA PHE A 13 2.07 -9.21 -8.56
C PHE A 13 1.99 -7.82 -9.18
N TRP A 14 2.21 -6.75 -8.40
CA TRP A 14 2.32 -5.43 -9.00
C TRP A 14 3.50 -5.43 -9.97
N ILE A 15 3.23 -5.13 -11.22
CA ILE A 15 4.23 -5.11 -12.28
C ILE A 15 4.44 -3.65 -12.64
N PRO A 16 5.67 -3.12 -12.52
CA PRO A 16 5.99 -1.78 -12.99
C PRO A 16 5.54 -1.57 -14.44
N PRO A 17 5.09 -0.36 -14.79
CA PRO A 17 4.58 -0.08 -16.14
C PRO A 17 5.53 -0.49 -17.27
N GLU A 18 6.85 -0.38 -17.05
CA GLU A 18 7.90 -0.74 -18.00
C GLU A 18 8.00 -2.25 -18.27
N TYR A 19 7.55 -3.10 -17.33
CA TYR A 19 7.55 -4.56 -17.48
C TYR A 19 6.17 -5.12 -17.80
N ARG A 20 5.13 -4.27 -17.79
CA ARG A 20 3.77 -4.70 -18.07
C ARG A 20 3.54 -4.83 -19.56
N ALA A 21 3.19 -6.03 -19.99
CA ALA A 21 2.85 -6.27 -21.39
C ALA A 21 1.62 -5.43 -21.80
N ARG A 22 1.78 -4.59 -22.81
CA ARG A 22 0.71 -3.83 -23.46
C ARG A 22 0.81 -4.03 -24.95
N ARG A 23 -0.28 -4.50 -25.58
CA ARG A 23 -0.34 -4.63 -27.03
C ARG A 23 -0.62 -3.27 -27.64
N GLU A 24 0.29 -2.82 -28.51
CA GLU A 24 0.08 -1.63 -29.33
C GLU A 24 -0.47 -2.06 -30.71
N GLU A 25 -1.20 -1.17 -31.40
CA GLU A 25 -1.78 -1.48 -32.72
C GLU A 25 -0.73 -1.90 -33.78
N LYS A 26 0.49 -1.41 -33.64
CA LYS A 26 1.62 -1.72 -34.54
C LYS A 26 2.37 -3.00 -34.18
N ASP A 27 2.08 -3.64 -33.04
CA ASP A 27 2.79 -4.84 -32.61
C ASP A 27 2.44 -6.03 -33.52
N THR A 28 3.45 -6.67 -34.02
CA THR A 28 3.30 -8.00 -34.62
C THR A 28 3.00 -9.03 -33.54
N ASP A 29 2.43 -10.18 -33.94
CA ASP A 29 2.13 -11.26 -32.98
C ASP A 29 3.40 -11.79 -32.31
N ALA A 30 4.55 -11.76 -32.98
CA ALA A 30 5.84 -12.16 -32.41
C ALA A 30 6.34 -11.17 -31.34
N GLU A 31 6.20 -9.87 -31.60
CA GLU A 31 6.56 -8.82 -30.61
C GLU A 31 5.64 -8.85 -29.39
N TRP A 32 4.35 -9.07 -29.61
CA TRP A 32 3.39 -9.25 -28.51
C TRP A 32 3.72 -10.48 -27.67
N ALA A 33 4.02 -11.63 -28.29
CA ALA A 33 4.43 -12.84 -27.59
C ALA A 33 5.69 -12.61 -26.74
N LYS A 34 6.66 -11.87 -27.25
CA LYS A 34 7.88 -11.51 -26.52
C LYS A 34 7.57 -10.62 -25.30
N LYS A 35 6.72 -9.59 -25.45
CA LYS A 35 6.30 -8.74 -24.33
C LYS A 35 5.64 -9.55 -23.20
N LEU A 36 4.80 -10.52 -23.56
CA LEU A 36 4.17 -11.42 -22.59
C LEU A 36 5.18 -12.34 -21.89
N GLU A 37 6.17 -12.83 -22.61
CA GLU A 37 7.23 -13.67 -22.05
C GLU A 37 8.12 -12.88 -21.08
N ASP A 38 8.48 -11.65 -21.43
CA ASP A 38 9.25 -10.75 -20.58
C ASP A 38 8.51 -10.41 -19.29
N GLU A 39 7.20 -10.15 -19.36
CA GLU A 39 6.35 -9.95 -18.18
C GLU A 39 6.32 -11.20 -17.28
N LYS A 40 6.10 -12.38 -17.86
CA LYS A 40 6.11 -13.65 -17.13
C LYS A 40 7.45 -13.91 -16.45
N ARG A 41 8.55 -13.66 -17.16
CA ARG A 41 9.89 -13.81 -16.60
C ARG A 41 10.09 -12.89 -15.40
N TYR A 42 9.70 -11.61 -15.50
CA TYR A 42 9.74 -10.68 -14.39
C TYR A 42 8.93 -11.17 -13.17
N GLN A 43 7.73 -11.68 -13.40
CA GLN A 43 6.89 -12.23 -12.33
C GLN A 43 7.56 -13.43 -11.63
N ILE A 44 8.18 -14.32 -12.38
CA ILE A 44 8.89 -15.49 -11.85
C ILE A 44 10.11 -15.05 -11.02
N GLU A 45 10.93 -14.16 -11.55
CA GLU A 45 12.13 -13.65 -10.88
C GLU A 45 11.80 -12.94 -9.57
N LYS A 46 10.69 -12.22 -9.52
CA LYS A 46 10.26 -11.46 -8.35
C LYS A 46 9.33 -12.23 -7.40
N ARG A 47 9.01 -13.48 -7.72
CA ARG A 47 8.09 -14.31 -6.92
C ARG A 47 8.49 -14.39 -5.44
N SER A 48 9.78 -14.57 -5.16
CA SER A 48 10.30 -14.69 -3.79
C SER A 48 10.13 -13.42 -2.94
N LEU A 49 9.83 -12.27 -3.56
CA LEU A 49 9.60 -11.00 -2.87
C LEU A 49 8.16 -10.82 -2.39
N ARG A 50 7.27 -11.73 -2.76
CA ARG A 50 5.86 -11.68 -2.35
C ARG A 50 5.71 -12.07 -0.89
N TRP A 51 4.80 -11.38 -0.20
CA TRP A 51 4.41 -11.72 1.16
C TRP A 51 3.99 -13.19 1.29
N SER A 52 3.15 -13.67 0.38
CA SER A 52 2.67 -15.06 0.33
C SER A 52 3.77 -16.11 0.18
N GLU A 53 4.95 -15.72 -0.24
CA GLU A 53 6.09 -16.64 -0.39
C GLU A 53 7.04 -16.54 0.81
N PHE A 54 7.54 -15.33 1.12
CA PHE A 54 8.58 -15.21 2.14
C PHE A 54 8.06 -15.40 3.58
N LYS A 55 6.78 -15.20 3.83
CA LYS A 55 6.20 -15.46 5.16
C LYS A 55 6.38 -16.89 5.66
N PHE A 56 6.62 -17.83 4.77
CA PHE A 56 6.89 -19.23 5.09
C PHE A 56 8.38 -19.59 5.17
N TYR A 57 9.27 -18.62 5.04
CA TYR A 57 10.71 -18.92 5.09
C TYR A 57 11.14 -19.38 6.48
N SER A 58 11.83 -20.53 6.50
CA SER A 58 12.37 -21.15 7.69
C SER A 58 13.84 -21.54 7.43
N PRO A 59 14.74 -21.41 8.40
CA PRO A 59 14.56 -20.84 9.74
C PRO A 59 14.31 -19.31 9.71
N ALA A 60 13.98 -18.72 10.88
CA ALA A 60 13.67 -17.30 11.02
C ALA A 60 14.78 -16.37 10.52
N ASP A 61 16.04 -16.76 10.69
CA ASP A 61 17.21 -16.03 10.19
C ASP A 61 17.17 -15.87 8.67
N ARG A 62 16.76 -16.91 7.95
CA ARG A 62 16.60 -16.86 6.49
C ARG A 62 15.53 -15.87 6.08
N MET A 63 14.42 -15.80 6.82
CA MET A 63 13.36 -14.80 6.55
C MET A 63 13.92 -13.38 6.74
N LEU A 64 14.60 -13.13 7.86
CA LEU A 64 15.18 -11.82 8.15
C LEU A 64 16.20 -11.40 7.09
N GLU A 65 17.13 -12.26 6.75
CA GLU A 65 18.14 -12.00 5.71
C GLU A 65 17.47 -11.69 4.36
N HIS A 66 16.46 -12.47 3.98
CA HIS A 66 15.74 -12.29 2.73
C HIS A 66 15.00 -10.94 2.71
N VAL A 67 14.32 -10.58 3.80
CA VAL A 67 13.61 -9.31 3.89
C VAL A 67 14.58 -8.13 3.83
N GLN A 68 15.70 -8.19 4.57
CA GLN A 68 16.69 -7.12 4.59
C GLN A 68 17.43 -6.96 3.26
N SER A 69 17.81 -8.08 2.63
CA SER A 69 18.69 -8.06 1.44
C SER A 69 17.95 -8.02 0.11
N LYS A 70 16.67 -8.42 0.07
CA LYS A 70 15.89 -8.54 -1.18
C LYS A 70 14.58 -7.78 -1.13
N VAL A 71 13.69 -8.05 -0.15
CA VAL A 71 12.35 -7.49 -0.12
C VAL A 71 12.40 -5.99 0.14
N PHE A 72 13.11 -5.55 1.17
CA PHE A 72 13.17 -4.15 1.55
C PHE A 72 13.87 -3.27 0.50
N PRO A 73 15.02 -3.66 -0.09
CA PRO A 73 15.59 -2.94 -1.24
C PRO A 73 14.63 -2.84 -2.43
N PHE A 74 13.93 -3.93 -2.78
CA PHE A 74 12.93 -3.91 -3.84
C PHE A 74 11.81 -2.91 -3.56
N LEU A 75 11.29 -2.86 -2.32
CA LEU A 75 10.24 -1.91 -1.92
C LEU A 75 10.72 -0.46 -2.02
N LYS A 76 11.98 -0.19 -1.72
CA LYS A 76 12.56 1.16 -1.85
C LYS A 76 12.52 1.68 -3.29
N ASP A 77 12.73 0.80 -4.26
CA ASP A 77 12.84 1.13 -5.68
C ASP A 77 11.55 0.81 -6.46
N LEU A 78 10.46 0.47 -5.77
CA LEU A 78 9.24 -0.11 -6.34
C LEU A 78 8.64 0.73 -7.50
N ASN A 79 8.71 2.05 -7.41
CA ASN A 79 8.12 2.96 -8.39
C ASN A 79 9.16 3.61 -9.32
N GLY A 80 10.38 3.05 -9.37
CA GLY A 80 11.48 3.58 -10.17
C GLY A 80 12.21 4.75 -9.50
N ALA A 81 13.42 5.03 -9.98
CA ALA A 81 14.35 5.99 -9.37
C ALA A 81 13.81 7.42 -9.27
N GLU A 82 13.00 7.84 -10.25
CA GLU A 82 12.47 9.20 -10.36
C GLU A 82 11.18 9.43 -9.57
N SER A 83 10.66 8.40 -8.87
CA SER A 83 9.40 8.55 -8.15
C SER A 83 9.60 9.29 -6.82
N ASN A 84 8.59 10.09 -6.43
CA ASN A 84 8.56 10.72 -5.11
C ASN A 84 8.64 9.70 -3.98
N PHE A 85 8.02 8.52 -4.16
CA PHE A 85 8.08 7.43 -3.20
C PHE A 85 9.52 6.94 -2.99
N THR A 86 10.22 6.61 -4.06
CA THR A 86 11.62 6.16 -4.01
C THR A 86 12.53 7.22 -3.39
N HIS A 87 12.31 8.50 -3.73
CA HIS A 87 13.06 9.60 -3.12
C HIS A 87 12.87 9.65 -1.59
N HIS A 88 11.65 9.52 -1.09
CA HIS A 88 11.38 9.50 0.36
C HIS A 88 11.90 8.22 1.03
N MET A 89 11.86 7.09 0.35
CA MET A 89 12.35 5.81 0.87
C MET A 89 13.87 5.65 0.81
N LYS A 90 14.59 6.54 0.15
CA LYS A 90 16.04 6.43 -0.06
C LYS A 90 16.82 6.17 1.22
N ASN A 91 16.48 6.89 2.30
CA ASN A 91 17.16 6.79 3.59
C ASN A 91 16.46 5.84 4.59
N ALA A 92 15.40 5.15 4.15
CA ALA A 92 14.70 4.20 5.00
C ALA A 92 15.60 2.99 5.30
N VAL A 93 15.57 2.54 6.56
CA VAL A 93 16.33 1.40 7.05
C VAL A 93 15.39 0.39 7.68
N PHE A 94 15.62 -0.89 7.41
CA PHE A 94 14.87 -1.96 8.05
C PHE A 94 15.45 -2.22 9.45
N ILE A 95 14.67 -1.93 10.50
CA ILE A 95 15.16 -1.86 11.87
C ILE A 95 14.78 -3.06 12.77
N ILE A 96 14.06 -4.07 12.26
CA ILE A 96 13.74 -5.26 13.06
C ILE A 96 15.03 -6.07 13.25
N PRO A 97 15.60 -6.13 14.47
CA PRO A 97 16.95 -6.71 14.67
C PRO A 97 16.91 -8.21 14.95
N LYS A 98 15.77 -8.77 15.36
CA LYS A 98 15.65 -10.16 15.81
C LYS A 98 14.78 -10.97 14.86
N PRO A 99 15.27 -12.12 14.36
CA PRO A 99 14.50 -12.99 13.47
C PRO A 99 13.15 -13.43 14.05
N ALA A 100 13.12 -13.82 15.33
CA ALA A 100 11.87 -14.21 16.00
C ALA A 100 10.83 -13.10 16.05
N LEU A 101 11.24 -11.83 16.25
CA LEU A 101 10.34 -10.69 16.24
C LEU A 101 9.75 -10.44 14.84
N LEU A 102 10.54 -10.66 13.78
CA LEU A 102 10.03 -10.55 12.41
C LEU A 102 8.97 -11.62 12.13
N VAL A 103 9.22 -12.86 12.53
CA VAL A 103 8.25 -13.96 12.34
C VAL A 103 6.96 -13.68 13.08
N GLU A 104 7.04 -13.20 14.32
CA GLU A 104 5.86 -12.82 15.11
C GLU A 104 5.09 -11.65 14.47
N ALA A 105 5.80 -10.61 14.00
CA ALA A 105 5.19 -9.48 13.32
C ALA A 105 4.50 -9.91 12.02
N VAL A 106 5.15 -10.75 11.21
CA VAL A 106 4.58 -11.30 9.97
C VAL A 106 3.31 -12.09 10.26
N LYS A 107 3.32 -12.95 11.28
CA LYS A 107 2.13 -13.71 11.69
C LYS A 107 1.00 -12.80 12.17
N THR A 108 1.31 -11.85 13.02
CA THR A 108 0.32 -10.89 13.55
C THR A 108 -0.34 -10.08 12.43
N ILE A 109 0.46 -9.61 11.47
CA ILE A 109 -0.05 -8.88 10.30
C ILE A 109 -0.95 -9.78 9.45
N ASP A 110 -0.58 -11.04 9.22
CA ASP A 110 -1.41 -12.00 8.48
C ASP A 110 -2.77 -12.22 9.19
N ASP A 111 -2.74 -12.44 10.51
CA ASP A 111 -3.96 -12.60 11.32
C ASP A 111 -4.88 -11.35 11.24
N ILE A 112 -4.29 -10.15 11.25
CA ILE A 112 -5.03 -8.88 11.08
C ILE A 112 -5.69 -8.83 9.69
N PHE A 113 -4.96 -9.16 8.63
CA PHE A 113 -5.51 -9.17 7.27
C PHE A 113 -6.66 -10.17 7.12
N ASP A 114 -6.55 -11.35 7.72
CA ASP A 114 -7.62 -12.35 7.72
C ASP A 114 -8.90 -11.84 8.41
N VAL A 115 -8.76 -11.12 9.52
CA VAL A 115 -9.90 -10.49 10.22
C VAL A 115 -10.50 -9.37 9.37
N MET A 116 -9.68 -8.52 8.78
CA MET A 116 -10.13 -7.42 7.92
C MET A 116 -10.89 -7.94 6.70
N GLU A 117 -10.43 -9.05 6.11
CA GLU A 117 -11.10 -9.66 4.96
C GLU A 117 -12.48 -10.19 5.35
N LYS A 118 -12.60 -10.87 6.49
CA LYS A 118 -13.89 -11.34 7.03
C LYS A 118 -14.85 -10.18 7.29
N ASP A 119 -14.38 -9.13 7.96
CA ASP A 119 -15.17 -7.93 8.24
C ASP A 119 -15.66 -7.26 6.95
N SER A 120 -14.80 -7.16 5.94
CA SER A 120 -15.17 -6.60 4.64
C SER A 120 -16.28 -7.39 3.96
N GLN A 121 -16.21 -8.73 4.03
CA GLN A 121 -17.23 -9.61 3.45
C GLN A 121 -18.55 -9.54 4.22
N GLU A 122 -18.51 -9.51 5.56
CA GLU A 122 -19.70 -9.52 6.41
C GLU A 122 -20.42 -8.17 6.44
N LYS A 123 -19.68 -7.07 6.48
CA LYS A 123 -20.24 -5.72 6.64
C LYS A 123 -20.42 -4.96 5.32
N GLY A 124 -19.94 -5.52 4.20
CA GLY A 124 -19.99 -4.85 2.89
C GLY A 124 -19.15 -3.57 2.80
N GLN A 125 -18.25 -3.35 3.77
CA GLN A 125 -17.34 -2.20 3.78
C GLN A 125 -16.14 -2.50 2.87
N ALA A 126 -15.66 -1.49 2.14
CA ALA A 126 -14.49 -1.67 1.30
C ALA A 126 -13.26 -2.02 2.15
N PHE A 127 -12.53 -3.07 1.77
CA PHE A 127 -11.32 -3.52 2.48
C PHE A 127 -10.31 -2.39 2.72
N GLN A 128 -10.19 -1.46 1.78
CA GLN A 128 -9.28 -0.31 1.87
C GLN A 128 -9.67 0.68 2.96
N ASP A 129 -10.97 0.84 3.22
CA ASP A 129 -11.43 1.71 4.30
C ASP A 129 -11.05 1.11 5.65
N ILE A 130 -11.28 -0.20 5.83
CA ILE A 130 -10.88 -0.93 7.04
C ILE A 130 -9.36 -0.85 7.23
N GLN A 131 -8.58 -1.06 6.16
CA GLN A 131 -7.12 -0.94 6.20
C GLN A 131 -6.68 0.45 6.65
N GLY A 132 -7.35 1.48 6.17
CA GLY A 132 -7.09 2.85 6.57
C GLY A 132 -7.39 3.09 8.05
N ASP A 133 -8.50 2.59 8.55
CA ASP A 133 -8.90 2.73 9.96
C ASP A 133 -7.93 2.03 10.90
N VAL A 134 -7.50 0.80 10.55
CA VAL A 134 -6.45 0.06 11.30
C VAL A 134 -5.14 0.84 11.33
N TYR A 135 -4.72 1.41 10.20
CA TYR A 135 -3.51 2.20 10.13
C TYR A 135 -3.59 3.47 10.99
N GLU A 136 -4.72 4.18 10.98
CA GLU A 136 -4.95 5.34 11.84
C GLU A 136 -4.96 4.97 13.32
N PHE A 137 -5.58 3.84 13.67
CA PHE A 137 -5.55 3.33 15.04
C PHE A 137 -4.11 3.06 15.50
N LEU A 138 -3.31 2.34 14.71
CA LEU A 138 -1.91 2.07 15.05
C LEU A 138 -1.09 3.34 15.24
N LEU A 139 -1.31 4.35 14.37
CA LEU A 139 -0.62 5.63 14.51
C LEU A 139 -1.03 6.38 15.76
N SER A 140 -2.31 6.30 16.18
CA SER A 140 -2.80 6.92 17.41
C SER A 140 -2.20 6.25 18.66
N GLU A 141 -2.05 4.93 18.65
CA GLU A 141 -1.40 4.17 19.72
C GLU A 141 0.08 4.55 19.87
N ILE A 142 0.80 4.69 18.75
CA ILE A 142 2.20 5.13 18.74
C ILE A 142 2.32 6.57 19.28
N ALA A 143 1.39 7.45 18.93
CA ALA A 143 1.35 8.83 19.42
C ALA A 143 1.09 8.89 20.93
N THR A 144 0.15 8.09 21.44
CA THR A 144 -0.19 7.99 22.85
C THR A 144 0.98 7.45 23.68
N ALA A 145 1.80 6.57 23.11
CA ALA A 145 3.02 6.06 23.74
C ALA A 145 4.17 7.10 23.82
N GLY A 146 3.94 8.35 23.45
CA GLY A 146 4.86 9.49 23.67
C GLY A 146 6.04 9.56 22.71
N LYS A 147 6.03 8.79 21.63
CA LYS A 147 7.19 8.70 20.74
C LYS A 147 7.12 9.53 19.45
N ASN A 148 5.99 10.16 19.12
CA ASN A 148 5.84 11.15 18.03
C ASN A 148 4.35 11.54 17.90
N GLY A 149 3.86 12.34 18.82
CA GLY A 149 2.43 12.69 18.92
C GLY A 149 1.95 13.68 17.86
N GLN A 150 1.72 13.24 16.65
CA GLN A 150 0.85 13.99 15.75
C GLN A 150 -0.60 13.57 16.02
N PHE A 151 -1.38 14.47 16.60
CA PHE A 151 -2.82 14.29 16.67
C PHE A 151 -3.40 14.34 15.26
N ARG A 152 -4.09 13.28 14.86
CA ARG A 152 -4.82 13.23 13.61
C ARG A 152 -6.30 13.28 13.89
N THR A 153 -7.01 14.14 13.16
CA THR A 153 -8.47 14.17 13.24
C THR A 153 -9.02 12.87 12.62
N PRO A 154 -9.89 12.13 13.31
CA PRO A 154 -10.48 10.90 12.80
C PRO A 154 -11.21 11.11 11.48
N ARG A 155 -11.17 10.15 10.57
CA ARG A 155 -11.76 10.26 9.21
C ARG A 155 -13.22 10.59 9.21
N HIS A 156 -14.01 10.00 10.11
CA HIS A 156 -15.44 10.26 10.22
C HIS A 156 -15.75 11.72 10.56
N ILE A 157 -14.88 12.39 11.35
CA ILE A 157 -15.00 13.82 11.64
C ILE A 157 -14.64 14.66 10.42
N ILE A 158 -13.56 14.29 9.71
CA ILE A 158 -13.16 14.96 8.46
C ILE A 158 -14.28 14.86 7.42
N LYS A 159 -14.87 13.67 7.27
CA LYS A 159 -16.00 13.44 6.38
C LYS A 159 -17.21 14.28 6.77
N LEU A 160 -17.60 14.28 8.06
CA LEU A 160 -18.70 15.12 8.54
C LEU A 160 -18.47 16.59 8.23
N MET A 161 -17.26 17.10 8.42
CA MET A 161 -16.93 18.49 8.10
C MET A 161 -17.01 18.76 6.60
N ALA A 162 -16.55 17.85 5.75
CA ALA A 162 -16.66 17.98 4.31
C ALA A 162 -18.12 17.95 3.86
N ASP A 163 -18.96 17.08 4.44
CA ASP A 163 -20.40 17.00 4.18
C ASP A 163 -21.14 18.28 4.58
N LEU A 164 -20.74 18.93 5.69
CA LEU A 164 -21.33 20.19 6.15
C LEU A 164 -20.88 21.39 5.31
N VAL A 165 -19.61 21.47 4.93
CA VAL A 165 -19.02 22.59 4.18
C VAL A 165 -19.33 22.51 2.69
N GLN A 166 -19.52 21.30 2.15
CA GLN A 166 -19.83 21.01 0.75
C GLN A 166 -18.87 21.70 -0.23
N PRO A 167 -17.56 21.42 -0.15
CA PRO A 167 -16.62 22.03 -1.07
C PRO A 167 -16.91 21.62 -2.53
N GLN A 168 -16.73 22.57 -3.46
CA GLN A 168 -17.05 22.37 -4.87
C GLN A 168 -15.80 22.47 -5.75
N LEU A 169 -15.90 21.93 -6.96
CA LEU A 169 -14.86 22.08 -7.96
C LEU A 169 -14.61 23.57 -8.25
N GLY A 170 -13.34 23.96 -8.26
CA GLY A 170 -12.92 25.37 -8.45
C GLY A 170 -12.81 26.17 -7.16
N HIS A 171 -13.31 25.66 -6.01
CA HIS A 171 -13.06 26.34 -4.74
C HIS A 171 -11.58 26.31 -4.36
N ARG A 172 -11.12 27.38 -3.75
CA ARG A 172 -9.78 27.46 -3.14
C ARG A 172 -9.90 27.06 -1.67
N ILE A 173 -9.24 25.97 -1.31
CA ILE A 173 -9.25 25.42 0.05
C ILE A 173 -7.87 25.65 0.65
N ALA A 174 -7.83 26.22 1.85
CA ALA A 174 -6.59 26.46 2.58
C ALA A 174 -6.70 25.87 3.99
N ASP A 175 -5.68 25.14 4.39
CA ASP A 175 -5.50 24.64 5.75
C ASP A 175 -4.14 25.10 6.26
N PRO A 176 -4.08 26.19 7.05
CA PRO A 176 -2.81 26.75 7.51
C PRO A 176 -2.10 25.89 8.55
N ALA A 177 -2.78 24.87 9.08
CA ALA A 177 -2.24 23.92 10.06
C ALA A 177 -2.37 22.47 9.57
N CYS A 178 -2.21 22.25 8.27
CA CYS A 178 -2.63 21.03 7.57
C CYS A 178 -2.03 19.72 8.11
N GLY A 179 -0.92 19.75 8.82
CA GLY A 179 -0.25 18.54 9.27
C GLY A 179 0.00 17.57 8.11
N THR A 180 -0.69 16.43 8.11
CA THR A 180 -0.62 15.42 7.02
C THR A 180 -1.65 15.68 5.90
N GLY A 181 -2.34 16.80 5.91
CA GLY A 181 -3.30 17.17 4.88
C GLY A 181 -4.66 16.46 4.97
N GLY A 182 -5.03 15.93 6.14
CA GLY A 182 -6.25 15.14 6.30
C GLY A 182 -7.51 15.86 5.84
N PHE A 183 -7.70 17.12 6.22
CA PHE A 183 -8.85 17.92 5.78
C PHE A 183 -8.82 18.25 4.29
N LEU A 184 -7.65 18.54 3.73
CA LEU A 184 -7.49 18.76 2.29
C LEU A 184 -7.84 17.51 1.49
N LEU A 185 -7.39 16.35 1.96
CA LEU A 185 -7.73 15.06 1.36
C LEU A 185 -9.22 14.74 1.45
N GLY A 186 -9.83 15.00 2.62
CA GLY A 186 -11.28 14.82 2.82
C GLY A 186 -12.12 15.71 1.90
N ALA A 187 -11.72 16.98 1.75
CA ALA A 187 -12.37 17.90 0.81
C ALA A 187 -12.22 17.43 -0.65
N TYR A 188 -11.03 16.96 -1.04
CA TYR A 188 -10.79 16.39 -2.36
C TYR A 188 -11.68 15.16 -2.61
N GLN A 189 -11.72 14.22 -1.66
CA GLN A 189 -12.56 13.02 -1.77
C GLN A 189 -14.04 13.37 -1.90
N TYR A 190 -14.51 14.33 -1.11
CA TYR A 190 -15.89 14.82 -1.22
C TYR A 190 -16.19 15.35 -2.63
N ILE A 191 -15.35 16.24 -3.18
CA ILE A 191 -15.53 16.80 -4.52
C ILE A 191 -15.57 15.70 -5.59
N VAL A 192 -14.63 14.74 -5.52
CA VAL A 192 -14.55 13.65 -6.52
C VAL A 192 -15.77 12.73 -6.45
N THR A 193 -16.39 12.54 -5.28
CA THR A 193 -17.62 11.73 -5.16
C THR A 193 -18.87 12.42 -5.64
N GLN A 194 -18.83 13.73 -5.89
CA GLN A 194 -19.96 14.51 -6.43
C GLN A 194 -19.89 14.66 -7.97
N LEU A 195 -18.77 14.25 -8.60
CA LEU A 195 -18.58 14.27 -10.06
C LEU A 195 -19.06 12.99 -10.72
#